data_c1fb7f9cc55301c2e99b9382d12c3a05
#
_entry.id   c1fb7f9cc55301c2e99b9382d12c3a05
#
_cell.length_a   1.000
_cell.length_b   1.000
_cell.length_c   1.000
_cell.angle_alpha   90.00
_cell.angle_beta   90.00
_cell.angle_gamma   90.00
#
_symmetry.space_group_name_H-M   'P 1'
#
loop_
_entity.id
_entity.type
_entity.pdbx_description
1 polymer ?
#
loop_
_entity_poly.entity_id
_entity_poly.type
_entity_poly.pdbx_seq_one_letter_code
_entity_poly.pdbx_strand_id
1 'polypeptide(L)'
;LREEIVLRCHYEMGEFGVQGVHLCIEADNAALTALSAYPNSTQRIVSRCTRQMQARGWAAVKLCIDQDLMAENALAQYPEEHKGVLELCEAEIGNQGPAKVKACADRQISAKAGVGKP
;
A
#
# COMPACT_ATOMS: atom_id res chain seq x y z
N LEU A 1 -20.45 7.90 -4.42
CA LEU A 1 -18.99 7.80 -4.47
C LEU A 1 -18.34 9.00 -5.13
N ARG A 2 -18.88 9.41 -6.28
CA ARG A 2 -18.32 10.58 -6.98
C ARG A 2 -18.51 11.87 -6.21
N GLU A 3 -19.63 12.00 -5.52
CA GLU A 3 -19.89 13.16 -4.69
C GLU A 3 -18.90 13.24 -3.53
N GLU A 4 -18.58 12.11 -2.92
CA GLU A 4 -17.61 12.04 -1.85
C GLU A 4 -16.22 12.44 -2.34
N ILE A 5 -15.85 12.02 -3.56
CA ILE A 5 -14.58 12.40 -4.17
C ILE A 5 -14.50 13.91 -4.34
N VAL A 6 -15.56 14.51 -4.87
CA VAL A 6 -15.61 15.95 -5.11
C VAL A 6 -15.48 16.71 -3.80
N LEU A 7 -16.25 16.32 -2.78
CA LEU A 7 -16.23 16.98 -1.49
C LEU A 7 -14.86 16.90 -0.83
N ARG A 8 -14.27 15.70 -0.82
CA ARG A 8 -12.95 15.52 -0.22
C ARG A 8 -11.89 16.33 -0.96
N CYS A 9 -11.93 16.34 -2.29
CA CYS A 9 -10.97 17.07 -3.09
C CYS A 9 -11.09 18.58 -2.87
N HIS A 10 -12.31 19.10 -2.74
CA HIS A 10 -12.50 20.51 -2.40
C HIS A 10 -11.94 20.85 -1.03
N TYR A 11 -12.17 19.97 -0.07
CA TYR A 11 -11.68 20.17 1.29
C TYR A 11 -10.15 20.18 1.36
N GLU A 12 -9.51 19.20 0.71
CA GLU A 12 -8.06 19.03 0.82
C GLU A 12 -7.28 19.95 -0.12
N MET A 13 -7.79 20.21 -1.32
CA MET A 13 -7.06 20.88 -2.39
C MET A 13 -7.61 22.26 -2.72
N GLY A 14 -8.64 22.72 -1.99
CA GLY A 14 -9.27 24.01 -2.30
C GLY A 14 -8.33 25.19 -2.28
N GLU A 15 -7.33 25.17 -1.41
CA GLU A 15 -6.34 26.24 -1.32
C GLU A 15 -5.43 26.33 -2.56
N PHE A 16 -5.37 25.27 -3.35
CA PHE A 16 -4.56 25.24 -4.57
C PHE A 16 -5.37 25.62 -5.82
N GLY A 17 -6.61 26.05 -5.62
CA GLY A 17 -7.47 26.53 -6.70
C GLY A 17 -8.15 25.43 -7.49
N VAL A 18 -8.84 25.86 -8.56
CA VAL A 18 -9.66 24.96 -9.38
C VAL A 18 -8.84 23.83 -10.00
N GLN A 19 -7.64 24.14 -10.45
CA GLN A 19 -6.78 23.12 -11.08
C GLN A 19 -6.39 22.02 -10.08
N GLY A 20 -6.03 22.40 -8.85
CA GLY A 20 -5.68 21.42 -7.82
C GLY A 20 -6.84 20.50 -7.51
N VAL A 21 -8.04 21.07 -7.36
CA VAL A 21 -9.25 20.29 -7.09
C VAL A 21 -9.54 19.36 -8.27
N HIS A 22 -9.43 19.86 -9.50
CA HIS A 22 -9.69 19.07 -10.70
C HIS A 22 -8.74 17.88 -10.82
N LEU A 23 -7.45 18.10 -10.60
CA LEU A 23 -6.45 17.01 -10.63
C LEU A 23 -6.73 15.95 -9.58
N CYS A 24 -7.13 16.37 -8.39
CA CYS A 24 -7.51 15.46 -7.32
C CYS A 24 -8.69 14.58 -7.73
N ILE A 25 -9.73 15.20 -8.29
CA ILE A 25 -10.93 14.49 -8.73
C ILE A 25 -10.60 13.48 -9.83
N GLU A 26 -9.81 13.89 -10.82
CA GLU A 26 -9.40 13.00 -11.92
C GLU A 26 -8.59 11.81 -11.40
N ALA A 27 -7.64 12.06 -10.51
CA ALA A 27 -6.81 11.01 -9.95
C ALA A 27 -7.64 9.99 -9.16
N ASP A 28 -8.58 10.47 -8.35
CA ASP A 28 -9.42 9.58 -7.56
C ASP A 28 -10.41 8.79 -8.44
N ASN A 29 -10.98 9.43 -9.45
CA ASN A 29 -11.88 8.72 -10.36
C ASN A 29 -11.14 7.63 -11.14
N ALA A 30 -9.93 7.93 -11.62
CA ALA A 30 -9.11 6.95 -12.34
C ALA A 30 -8.75 5.78 -11.42
N ALA A 31 -8.37 6.07 -10.17
CA ALA A 31 -8.03 5.04 -9.20
C ALA A 31 -9.23 4.14 -8.88
N LEU A 32 -10.40 4.74 -8.66
CA LEU A 32 -11.61 3.98 -8.36
C LEU A 32 -11.97 3.04 -9.51
N THR A 33 -11.87 3.53 -10.75
CA THR A 33 -12.10 2.71 -11.93
C THR A 33 -11.11 1.56 -12.01
N ALA A 34 -9.84 1.82 -11.69
CA ALA A 34 -8.78 0.81 -11.77
C ALA A 34 -8.97 -0.32 -10.75
N LEU A 35 -9.70 -0.09 -9.66
CA LEU A 35 -9.90 -1.11 -8.62
C LEU A 35 -10.57 -2.37 -9.16
N SER A 36 -11.47 -2.23 -10.13
CA SER A 36 -12.17 -3.37 -10.70
C SER A 36 -11.28 -4.26 -11.57
N ALA A 37 -10.10 -3.76 -11.95
CA ALA A 37 -9.16 -4.52 -12.78
C ALA A 37 -8.25 -5.45 -11.98
N TYR A 38 -8.19 -5.30 -10.65
CA TYR A 38 -7.36 -6.18 -9.83
C TYR A 38 -7.96 -7.58 -9.76
N PRO A 39 -7.12 -8.63 -9.90
CA PRO A 39 -7.61 -10.01 -9.83
C PRO A 39 -8.24 -10.35 -8.47
N ASN A 40 -9.16 -11.32 -8.48
CA ASN A 40 -9.79 -11.79 -7.24
C ASN A 40 -8.77 -12.31 -6.22
N SER A 41 -7.65 -12.84 -6.68
CA SER A 41 -6.60 -13.33 -5.80
C SER A 41 -5.96 -12.22 -4.95
N THR A 42 -6.17 -10.97 -5.30
CA THR A 42 -5.60 -9.82 -4.57
C THR A 42 -6.61 -9.16 -3.63
N GLN A 43 -7.80 -9.73 -3.46
CA GLN A 43 -8.87 -9.09 -2.69
C GLN A 43 -8.52 -8.81 -1.23
N ARG A 44 -7.70 -9.65 -0.62
CA ARG A 44 -7.24 -9.40 0.75
C ARG A 44 -6.52 -8.07 0.86
N ILE A 45 -5.63 -7.82 -0.09
CA ILE A 45 -4.85 -6.58 -0.15
C ILE A 45 -5.77 -5.40 -0.47
N VAL A 46 -6.65 -5.56 -1.46
CA VAL A 46 -7.60 -4.51 -1.85
C VAL A 46 -8.48 -4.11 -0.67
N SER A 47 -9.05 -5.09 0.03
CA SER A 47 -9.93 -4.82 1.16
C SER A 47 -9.22 -4.11 2.30
N ARG A 48 -8.01 -4.55 2.64
CA ARG A 48 -7.26 -3.92 3.72
C ARG A 48 -6.84 -2.50 3.35
N CYS A 49 -6.34 -2.29 2.14
CA CYS A 49 -5.94 -0.97 1.68
C CYS A 49 -7.13 -0.02 1.63
N THR A 50 -8.30 -0.53 1.22
CA THR A 50 -9.52 0.28 1.19
C THR A 50 -9.87 0.75 2.60
N ARG A 51 -9.87 -0.17 3.59
CA ARG A 51 -10.18 0.21 4.96
C ARG A 51 -9.21 1.23 5.53
N GLN A 52 -7.93 1.06 5.25
CA GLN A 52 -6.90 1.90 5.84
C GLN A 52 -6.78 3.27 5.19
N MET A 53 -7.00 3.33 3.88
CA MET A 53 -6.65 4.53 3.10
C MET A 53 -7.84 5.26 2.49
N GLN A 54 -9.06 4.73 2.62
CA GLN A 54 -10.24 5.32 1.96
C GLN A 54 -10.45 6.78 2.35
N ALA A 55 -10.20 7.13 3.61
CA ALA A 55 -10.36 8.50 4.08
C ALA A 55 -9.40 9.48 3.38
N ARG A 56 -8.31 8.97 2.83
CA ARG A 56 -7.34 9.78 2.09
C ARG A 56 -7.60 9.82 0.59
N GLY A 57 -8.63 9.11 0.12
CA GLY A 57 -9.03 9.09 -1.28
C GLY A 57 -8.63 7.82 -2.00
N TRP A 58 -9.25 7.60 -3.16
CA TRP A 58 -9.05 6.37 -3.92
C TRP A 58 -7.66 6.28 -4.55
N ALA A 59 -7.03 7.41 -4.85
CA ALA A 59 -5.64 7.41 -5.32
C ALA A 59 -4.71 6.84 -4.24
N ALA A 60 -4.95 7.17 -2.97
CA ALA A 60 -4.18 6.62 -1.85
C ALA A 60 -4.44 5.13 -1.68
N VAL A 61 -5.69 4.69 -1.86
CA VAL A 61 -6.04 3.26 -1.82
C VAL A 61 -5.28 2.50 -2.90
N LYS A 62 -5.30 3.00 -4.13
CA LYS A 62 -4.60 2.36 -5.25
C LYS A 62 -3.10 2.28 -4.99
N LEU A 63 -2.50 3.35 -4.49
CA LEU A 63 -1.07 3.37 -4.17
C LEU A 63 -0.74 2.28 -3.13
N CYS A 64 -1.55 2.16 -2.10
CA CYS A 64 -1.40 1.13 -1.07
C CYS A 64 -1.42 -0.26 -1.71
N ILE A 65 -2.40 -0.53 -2.58
CA ILE A 65 -2.53 -1.83 -3.25
C ILE A 65 -1.29 -2.12 -4.09
N ASP A 66 -0.88 -1.17 -4.91
CA ASP A 66 0.25 -1.37 -5.82
C ASP A 66 1.55 -1.61 -5.04
N GLN A 67 1.76 -0.88 -3.96
CA GLN A 67 2.93 -1.08 -3.10
C GLN A 67 2.93 -2.45 -2.43
N ASP A 68 1.77 -2.91 -1.98
CA ASP A 68 1.66 -4.22 -1.35
C ASP A 68 1.85 -5.36 -2.35
N LEU A 69 1.33 -5.20 -3.57
CA LEU A 69 1.55 -6.21 -4.62
C LEU A 69 3.03 -6.30 -5.00
N MET A 70 3.71 -5.18 -5.10
CA MET A 70 5.14 -5.17 -5.36
C MET A 70 5.92 -5.83 -4.23
N ALA A 71 5.55 -5.54 -2.98
CA ALA A 71 6.21 -6.12 -1.82
C ALA A 71 5.98 -7.62 -1.74
N GLU A 72 4.75 -8.08 -2.02
CA GLU A 72 4.44 -9.51 -2.01
C GLU A 72 5.28 -10.26 -3.05
N ASN A 73 5.40 -9.69 -4.24
CA ASN A 73 6.23 -10.27 -5.29
C ASN A 73 7.71 -10.30 -4.87
N ALA A 74 8.21 -9.24 -4.26
CA ALA A 74 9.59 -9.18 -3.80
C ALA A 74 9.85 -10.20 -2.69
N LEU A 75 8.92 -10.35 -1.74
CA LEU A 75 9.05 -11.30 -0.64
C LEU A 75 9.14 -12.75 -1.14
N ALA A 76 8.40 -13.06 -2.20
CA ALA A 76 8.43 -14.39 -2.79
C ALA A 76 9.81 -14.74 -3.37
N GLN A 77 10.66 -13.76 -3.62
CA GLN A 77 11.97 -13.94 -4.22
C GLN A 77 13.13 -13.86 -3.23
N TYR A 78 12.84 -13.68 -1.94
CA TYR A 78 13.88 -13.63 -0.92
C TYR A 78 14.59 -14.99 -0.83
N PRO A 79 15.92 -14.98 -0.59
CA PRO A 79 16.67 -16.23 -0.43
C PRO A 79 16.14 -17.10 0.71
N GLU A 80 16.29 -18.39 0.55
CA GLU A 80 15.87 -19.39 1.53
C GLU A 80 16.40 -19.10 2.94
N GLU A 81 17.62 -18.58 3.02
CA GLU A 81 18.26 -18.27 4.31
C GLU A 81 17.51 -17.23 5.13
N HIS A 82 16.63 -16.43 4.48
CA HIS A 82 15.84 -15.38 5.15
C HIS A 82 14.43 -15.82 5.50
N LYS A 83 14.03 -17.04 5.19
CA LYS A 83 12.66 -17.50 5.42
C LYS A 83 12.22 -17.40 6.86
N GLY A 84 13.12 -17.70 7.80
CA GLY A 84 12.80 -17.58 9.22
C GLY A 84 12.43 -16.16 9.61
N VAL A 85 13.17 -15.19 9.08
CA VAL A 85 12.89 -13.77 9.34
C VAL A 85 11.55 -13.38 8.74
N LEU A 86 11.27 -13.83 7.52
CA LEU A 86 9.99 -13.54 6.84
C LEU A 86 8.81 -14.10 7.63
N GLU A 87 8.91 -15.34 8.09
CA GLU A 87 7.87 -15.98 8.88
C GLU A 87 7.62 -15.25 10.19
N LEU A 88 8.69 -14.82 10.86
CA LEU A 88 8.57 -14.07 12.10
C LEU A 88 7.88 -12.74 11.90
N CYS A 89 8.27 -11.99 10.87
CA CYS A 89 7.64 -10.71 10.53
C CYS A 89 6.18 -10.90 10.13
N GLU A 90 5.87 -11.93 9.37
CA GLU A 90 4.50 -12.25 8.98
C GLU A 90 3.64 -12.55 10.23
N ALA A 91 4.19 -13.30 11.17
CA ALA A 91 3.47 -13.64 12.40
C ALA A 91 3.19 -12.40 13.25
N GLU A 92 4.12 -11.46 13.29
CA GLU A 92 3.99 -10.26 14.12
C GLU A 92 3.12 -9.19 13.49
N ILE A 93 3.32 -8.92 12.21
CA ILE A 93 2.67 -7.77 11.57
C ILE A 93 2.04 -8.10 10.21
N GLY A 94 1.79 -9.37 9.93
CA GLY A 94 1.21 -9.78 8.64
C GLY A 94 -0.11 -9.08 8.33
N ASN A 95 -0.89 -8.74 9.37
CA ASN A 95 -2.16 -8.05 9.22
C ASN A 95 -2.00 -6.62 8.72
N GLN A 96 -0.79 -6.06 8.74
CA GLN A 96 -0.52 -4.72 8.23
C GLN A 96 -0.15 -4.72 6.75
N GLY A 97 0.00 -5.89 6.16
CA GLY A 97 0.21 -6.06 4.73
C GLY A 97 1.66 -6.31 4.32
N PRO A 98 1.85 -6.80 3.07
CA PRO A 98 3.18 -7.19 2.58
C PRO A 98 4.24 -6.09 2.63
N ALA A 99 3.88 -4.83 2.38
CA ALA A 99 4.86 -3.75 2.40
C ALA A 99 5.46 -3.59 3.80
N LYS A 100 4.63 -3.71 4.85
CA LYS A 100 5.11 -3.63 6.23
C LYS A 100 5.93 -4.85 6.61
N VAL A 101 5.51 -6.03 6.16
CA VAL A 101 6.26 -7.27 6.37
C VAL A 101 7.64 -7.17 5.74
N LYS A 102 7.71 -6.66 4.50
CA LYS A 102 8.98 -6.48 3.81
C LYS A 102 9.89 -5.51 4.58
N ALA A 103 9.36 -4.39 5.05
CA ALA A 103 10.13 -3.43 5.82
C ALA A 103 10.67 -4.05 7.11
N CYS A 104 9.85 -4.84 7.79
CA CYS A 104 10.26 -5.59 8.97
C CYS A 104 11.41 -6.53 8.66
N ALA A 105 11.24 -7.34 7.60
CA ALA A 105 12.25 -8.31 7.19
C ALA A 105 13.57 -7.63 6.82
N ASP A 106 13.50 -6.56 6.05
CA ASP A 106 14.69 -5.84 5.61
C ASP A 106 15.46 -5.26 6.80
N ARG A 107 14.76 -4.73 7.81
CA ARG A 107 15.39 -4.23 9.03
C ARG A 107 16.09 -5.35 9.80
N GLN A 108 15.44 -6.50 9.94
CA GLN A 108 15.99 -7.65 10.64
C GLN A 108 17.23 -8.18 9.94
N ILE A 109 17.16 -8.30 8.60
CA ILE A 109 18.28 -8.78 7.79
C ILE A 109 19.47 -7.83 7.91
N SER A 110 19.22 -6.52 7.82
CA SER A 110 20.26 -5.51 7.93
C SER A 110 20.90 -5.50 9.32
N ALA A 111 20.08 -5.61 10.37
CA ALA A 111 20.57 -5.64 11.74
C ALA A 111 21.46 -6.87 11.98
N LYS A 112 21.05 -8.02 11.46
CA LYS A 112 21.81 -9.26 11.60
C LYS A 112 23.15 -9.19 10.86
N ALA A 113 23.14 -8.60 9.66
CA ALA A 113 24.37 -8.40 8.89
C ALA A 113 25.31 -7.43 9.61
N GLY A 114 24.76 -6.37 10.21
CA GLY A 114 25.55 -5.40 10.98
C GLY A 114 26.18 -6.02 12.22
N VAL A 115 25.45 -6.86 12.93
CA VAL A 115 25.94 -7.54 14.13
C VAL A 115 27.03 -8.56 13.76
N GLY A 116 26.89 -9.19 12.60
CA GLY A 116 27.88 -10.19 12.16
C GLY A 116 29.18 -9.63 11.64
N LYS A 117 29.30 -8.30 11.55
CA LYS A 117 30.55 -7.68 11.10
C LYS A 117 31.48 -7.39 12.27
N PRO A 118 32.76 -7.75 12.17
CA PRO A 118 33.73 -7.45 13.22
C PRO A 118 33.98 -5.96 13.38
#